data_7014e515f117546767127c5815a710f7
#
_entry.id   7014e515f117546767127c5815a710f7
#
_cell.length_a   1.000
_cell.length_b   1.000
_cell.length_c   1.000
_cell.angle_alpha   90.00
_cell.angle_beta   90.00
_cell.angle_gamma   90.00
#
_symmetry.space_group_name_H-M   'P 1'
#
loop_
_entity.id
_entity.type
_entity.pdbx_description
1 polymer ?
#
loop_
_entity_poly.entity_id
_entity_poly.type
_entity_poly.pdbx_seq_one_letter_code
_entity_poly.pdbx_strand_id
1 'polypeptide(L)'
;MFIEFSTENWLILINTLGVLYMFYLLSRSTKALLKGSNVQFLGIILTLFTWFYIGTRPIHCYADTRLYTEMFLLVQSGEWSEMAVADSEWFWEKVQQFCIDNTTVENWLLVVAAFYVGGIAFACWRWMPRHYTLSILFAFTAFSFWSYSNNGIRQGMASSLVIAGLACVTPAVRHN
;
A
#
# COMPACT_ATOMS: atom_id res chain seq x y z
N MET A 1 -38.48 0.37 4.13
CA MET A 1 -37.64 -0.24 3.10
C MET A 1 -36.20 0.15 3.45
N PHE A 2 -35.53 -0.67 4.28
CA PHE A 2 -34.13 -0.44 4.63
C PHE A 2 -33.30 -0.98 3.44
N ILE A 3 -32.52 -0.11 2.80
CA ILE A 3 -31.56 -0.51 1.79
C ILE A 3 -30.47 -1.27 2.57
N GLU A 4 -30.46 -2.59 2.49
CA GLU A 4 -29.31 -3.39 2.92
C GLU A 4 -28.15 -3.02 1.99
N PHE A 5 -27.25 -2.20 2.51
CA PHE A 5 -25.99 -1.94 1.83
C PHE A 5 -25.19 -3.23 1.82
N SER A 6 -25.06 -3.86 0.65
CA SER A 6 -24.14 -4.97 0.48
C SER A 6 -22.69 -4.50 0.75
N THR A 7 -21.82 -5.43 1.12
CA THR A 7 -20.38 -5.14 1.32
C THR A 7 -19.75 -4.47 0.09
N GLU A 8 -20.24 -4.79 -1.12
CA GLU A 8 -19.81 -4.16 -2.38
C GLU A 8 -20.17 -2.68 -2.44
N ASN A 9 -21.37 -2.30 -2.00
CA ASN A 9 -21.80 -0.91 -1.99
C ASN A 9 -20.97 -0.06 -1.01
N TRP A 10 -20.58 -0.61 0.14
CA TRP A 10 -19.66 0.05 1.06
C TRP A 10 -18.29 0.24 0.46
N LEU A 11 -17.76 -0.74 -0.25
CA LEU A 11 -16.47 -0.64 -0.95
C LEU A 11 -16.49 0.44 -2.03
N ILE A 12 -17.55 0.50 -2.83
CA ILE A 12 -17.73 1.56 -3.84
C ILE A 12 -17.79 2.93 -3.18
N LEU A 13 -18.57 3.06 -2.09
CA LEU A 13 -18.66 4.31 -1.35
C LEU A 13 -17.31 4.76 -0.79
N ILE A 14 -16.59 3.87 -0.12
CA ILE A 14 -15.26 4.16 0.46
C ILE A 14 -14.26 4.53 -0.63
N ASN A 15 -14.24 3.80 -1.76
CA ASN A 15 -13.40 4.13 -2.90
C ASN A 15 -13.72 5.52 -3.47
N THR A 16 -15.00 5.81 -3.66
CA THR A 16 -15.46 7.12 -4.18
C THR A 16 -15.06 8.25 -3.25
N LEU A 17 -15.30 8.10 -1.94
CA LEU A 17 -14.88 9.07 -0.93
C LEU A 17 -13.37 9.22 -0.86
N GLY A 18 -12.62 8.13 -0.99
CA GLY A 18 -11.17 8.15 -1.07
C GLY A 18 -10.65 8.94 -2.27
N VAL A 19 -11.21 8.71 -3.45
CA VAL A 19 -10.87 9.45 -4.68
C VAL A 19 -11.21 10.95 -4.52
N LEU A 20 -12.39 11.29 -4.01
CA LEU A 20 -12.78 12.69 -3.77
C LEU A 20 -11.84 13.37 -2.75
N TYR A 21 -11.46 12.66 -1.70
CA TYR A 21 -10.49 13.16 -0.73
C TYR A 21 -9.09 13.36 -1.34
N MET A 22 -8.65 12.47 -2.22
CA MET A 22 -7.41 12.61 -2.99
C MET A 22 -7.43 13.88 -3.86
N PHE A 23 -8.53 14.12 -4.59
CA PHE A 23 -8.70 15.35 -5.37
C PHE A 23 -8.72 16.61 -4.50
N TYR A 24 -9.38 16.55 -3.34
CA TYR A 24 -9.36 17.64 -2.36
C TYR A 24 -7.92 17.94 -1.88
N LEU A 25 -7.17 16.91 -1.49
CA LEU A 25 -5.78 17.06 -1.06
C LEU A 25 -4.89 17.59 -2.18
N LEU A 26 -5.08 17.13 -3.42
CA LEU A 26 -4.36 17.62 -4.59
C LEU A 26 -4.60 19.12 -4.77
N SER A 27 -5.86 19.54 -4.73
CA SER A 27 -6.24 20.96 -4.85
C SER A 27 -5.63 21.81 -3.72
N ARG A 28 -5.65 21.32 -2.49
CA ARG A 28 -5.05 22.01 -1.32
C ARG A 28 -3.54 22.08 -1.43
N SER A 29 -2.90 20.97 -1.78
CA SER A 29 -1.45 20.87 -1.96
C SER A 29 -0.96 21.81 -3.05
N THR A 30 -1.64 21.88 -4.20
CA THR A 30 -1.28 22.77 -5.29
C THR A 30 -1.38 24.24 -4.87
N LYS A 31 -2.47 24.63 -4.19
CA LYS A 31 -2.64 25.99 -3.68
C LYS A 31 -1.60 26.36 -2.61
N ALA A 32 -1.25 25.41 -1.73
CA ALA A 32 -0.27 25.62 -0.68
C ALA A 32 1.15 25.73 -1.23
N LEU A 33 1.50 24.90 -2.25
CA LEU A 33 2.76 25.00 -2.97
C LEU A 33 2.92 26.36 -3.66
N LEU A 34 1.85 26.86 -4.31
CA LEU A 34 1.84 28.18 -4.91
C LEU A 34 2.01 29.32 -3.89
N LYS A 35 1.60 29.10 -2.65
CA LYS A 35 1.77 30.04 -1.53
C LYS A 35 3.06 29.85 -0.74
N GLY A 36 3.89 28.85 -1.09
CA GLY A 36 5.12 28.54 -0.35
C GLY A 36 4.88 27.89 1.02
N SER A 37 3.67 27.41 1.29
CA SER A 37 3.33 26.75 2.57
C SER A 37 3.86 25.32 2.61
N ASN A 38 4.37 24.90 3.78
CA ASN A 38 4.79 23.52 4.00
C ASN A 38 3.56 22.61 4.23
N VAL A 39 3.30 21.71 3.29
CA VAL A 39 2.16 20.76 3.34
C VAL A 39 2.62 19.31 3.53
N GLN A 40 3.85 19.09 3.99
CA GLN A 40 4.40 17.74 4.18
C GLN A 40 3.53 16.89 5.12
N PHE A 41 2.93 17.51 6.13
CA PHE A 41 2.03 16.83 7.06
C PHE A 41 0.82 16.18 6.37
N LEU A 42 0.26 16.82 5.35
CA LEU A 42 -0.82 16.23 4.55
C LEU A 42 -0.37 14.98 3.80
N GLY A 43 0.86 14.97 3.31
CA GLY A 43 1.45 13.79 2.66
C GLY A 43 1.61 12.62 3.63
N ILE A 44 2.02 12.89 4.87
CA ILE A 44 2.13 11.85 5.92
C ILE A 44 0.76 11.27 6.24
N ILE A 45 -0.24 12.13 6.47
CA ILE A 45 -1.63 11.66 6.73
C ILE A 45 -2.14 10.81 5.56
N LEU A 46 -1.93 11.25 4.33
CA LEU A 46 -2.34 10.51 3.14
C LEU A 46 -1.65 9.14 3.07
N THR A 47 -0.35 9.08 3.36
CA THR A 47 0.41 7.83 3.39
C THR A 47 -0.14 6.86 4.44
N LEU A 48 -0.37 7.32 5.66
CA LEU A 48 -0.92 6.51 6.74
C LEU A 48 -2.35 6.04 6.44
N PHE A 49 -3.17 6.92 5.91
CA PHE A 49 -4.53 6.55 5.48
C PHE A 49 -4.51 5.48 4.38
N THR A 50 -3.66 5.66 3.36
CA THR A 50 -3.55 4.71 2.25
C THR A 50 -3.00 3.36 2.72
N TRP A 51 -2.00 3.35 3.59
CA TRP A 51 -1.50 2.13 4.23
C TRP A 51 -2.60 1.38 4.97
N PHE A 52 -3.32 2.07 5.84
CA PHE A 52 -4.42 1.47 6.61
C PHE A 52 -5.52 0.96 5.69
N TYR A 53 -5.94 1.76 4.71
CA TYR A 53 -6.98 1.39 3.74
C TYR A 53 -6.61 0.14 2.93
N ILE A 54 -5.38 0.05 2.42
CA ILE A 54 -4.91 -1.12 1.69
C ILE A 54 -4.77 -2.32 2.63
N GLY A 55 -4.24 -2.13 3.84
CA GLY A 55 -3.99 -3.21 4.80
C GLY A 55 -5.26 -3.80 5.42
N THR A 56 -6.35 -3.03 5.50
CA THR A 56 -7.64 -3.49 6.05
C THR A 56 -8.65 -3.90 4.97
N ARG A 57 -8.17 -4.10 3.73
CA ARG A 57 -9.05 -4.53 2.63
C ARG A 57 -9.71 -5.88 2.90
N PRO A 58 -10.95 -6.09 2.42
CA PRO A 58 -11.62 -7.38 2.58
C PRO A 58 -10.87 -8.51 1.86
N ILE A 59 -10.72 -9.64 2.54
CA ILE A 59 -9.96 -10.81 2.11
C ILE A 59 -10.48 -11.39 0.79
N HIS A 60 -11.79 -11.32 0.56
CA HIS A 60 -12.46 -12.00 -0.56
C HIS A 60 -12.65 -11.14 -1.82
N CYS A 61 -12.28 -9.86 -1.80
CA CYS A 61 -12.61 -8.93 -2.87
C CYS A 61 -11.69 -8.98 -4.09
N TYR A 62 -10.47 -9.50 -3.94
CA TYR A 62 -9.45 -9.50 -4.99
C TYR A 62 -8.84 -10.87 -5.15
N ALA A 63 -8.64 -11.32 -6.40
CA ALA A 63 -8.22 -12.67 -6.72
C ALA A 63 -6.91 -13.08 -6.03
N ASP A 64 -5.86 -12.26 -6.14
CA ASP A 64 -4.57 -12.55 -5.51
C ASP A 64 -4.63 -12.45 -3.99
N THR A 65 -5.31 -11.44 -3.45
CA THR A 65 -5.49 -11.30 -2.00
C THR A 65 -6.17 -12.54 -1.44
N ARG A 66 -7.24 -13.01 -2.08
CA ARG A 66 -7.95 -14.22 -1.69
C ARG A 66 -7.05 -15.45 -1.74
N LEU A 67 -6.33 -15.66 -2.86
CA LEU A 67 -5.45 -16.80 -3.01
C LEU A 67 -4.39 -16.87 -1.89
N TYR A 68 -3.69 -15.76 -1.65
CA TYR A 68 -2.64 -15.73 -0.63
C TYR A 68 -3.18 -15.80 0.80
N THR A 69 -4.38 -15.29 1.06
CA THR A 69 -4.99 -15.42 2.39
C THR A 69 -5.53 -16.83 2.63
N GLU A 70 -6.08 -17.50 1.64
CA GLU A 70 -6.44 -18.91 1.73
C GLU A 70 -5.21 -19.78 2.00
N MET A 71 -4.10 -19.56 1.29
CA MET A 71 -2.83 -20.25 1.55
C MET A 71 -2.30 -19.98 2.96
N PHE A 72 -2.34 -18.72 3.43
CA PHE A 72 -1.93 -18.36 4.79
C PHE A 72 -2.71 -19.14 5.84
N LEU A 73 -4.03 -19.22 5.70
CA LEU A 73 -4.90 -19.93 6.64
C LEU A 73 -4.68 -21.45 6.61
N LEU A 74 -4.46 -22.05 5.43
CA LEU A 74 -4.19 -23.48 5.28
C LEU A 74 -2.86 -23.90 5.94
N VAL A 75 -1.83 -23.06 5.83
CA VAL A 75 -0.56 -23.31 6.52
C VAL A 75 -0.72 -23.09 8.02
N GLN A 76 -1.43 -22.05 8.44
CA GLN A 76 -1.67 -21.76 9.86
C GLN A 76 -2.50 -22.85 10.56
N SER A 77 -3.45 -23.48 9.84
CA SER A 77 -4.24 -24.60 10.36
C SER A 77 -3.47 -25.93 10.43
N GLY A 78 -2.30 -26.01 9.79
CA GLY A 78 -1.50 -27.24 9.67
C GLY A 78 -1.99 -28.21 8.60
N GLU A 79 -2.95 -27.80 7.77
CA GLU A 79 -3.44 -28.61 6.64
C GLU A 79 -2.41 -28.66 5.49
N TRP A 80 -1.57 -27.67 5.39
CA TRP A 80 -0.42 -27.63 4.47
C TRP A 80 0.88 -27.51 5.27
N SER A 81 1.85 -28.41 4.96
CA SER A 81 3.13 -28.45 5.66
C SER A 81 4.13 -27.40 5.17
N GLU A 82 4.00 -26.94 3.95
CA GLU A 82 4.86 -25.93 3.35
C GLU A 82 4.09 -25.16 2.27
N MET A 83 4.33 -23.86 2.16
CA MET A 83 3.87 -23.13 1.00
C MET A 83 4.74 -23.52 -0.21
N ALA A 84 4.14 -24.10 -1.23
CA ALA A 84 4.79 -24.39 -2.49
C ALA A 84 5.07 -23.07 -3.25
N VAL A 85 6.06 -22.32 -2.77
CA VAL A 85 6.56 -21.11 -3.45
C VAL A 85 7.88 -21.47 -4.11
N ALA A 86 8.13 -20.95 -5.30
CA ALA A 86 9.37 -21.20 -6.01
C ALA A 86 10.58 -20.71 -5.19
N ASP A 87 11.64 -21.49 -5.12
CA ASP A 87 12.89 -21.24 -4.37
C ASP A 87 13.52 -19.84 -4.54
N SER A 88 13.02 -19.05 -5.49
CA SER A 88 13.52 -17.72 -5.81
C SER A 88 12.94 -16.57 -4.97
N GLU A 89 11.96 -16.85 -4.10
CA GLU A 89 11.19 -15.79 -3.41
C GLU A 89 11.38 -15.79 -1.89
N TRP A 90 12.57 -16.15 -1.43
CA TRP A 90 12.92 -16.34 -0.03
C TRP A 90 12.48 -15.20 0.91
N PHE A 91 12.51 -13.95 0.45
CA PHE A 91 12.11 -12.81 1.28
C PHE A 91 10.59 -12.78 1.54
N TRP A 92 9.79 -13.03 0.50
CA TRP A 92 8.34 -13.14 0.63
C TRP A 92 7.96 -14.28 1.57
N GLU A 93 8.54 -15.45 1.37
CA GLU A 93 8.34 -16.63 2.20
C GLU A 93 8.66 -16.36 3.66
N LYS A 94 9.81 -15.73 3.94
CA LYS A 94 10.22 -15.41 5.31
C LYS A 94 9.28 -14.43 6.00
N VAL A 95 8.83 -13.39 5.29
CA VAL A 95 7.84 -12.44 5.83
C VAL A 95 6.52 -13.14 6.10
N GLN A 96 6.07 -13.98 5.18
CA GLN A 96 4.80 -14.69 5.32
C GLN A 96 4.87 -15.73 6.44
N GLN A 97 5.93 -16.57 6.51
CA GLN A 97 6.11 -17.55 7.56
C GLN A 97 6.19 -16.88 8.95
N PHE A 98 6.96 -15.81 9.06
CA PHE A 98 7.02 -15.02 10.30
C PHE A 98 5.63 -14.54 10.74
N CYS A 99 4.82 -14.09 9.80
CA CYS A 99 3.45 -13.64 10.10
C CYS A 99 2.52 -14.81 10.45
N ILE A 100 2.63 -15.96 9.78
CA ILE A 100 1.87 -17.18 10.10
C ILE A 100 2.12 -17.62 11.54
N ASP A 101 3.38 -17.60 11.95
CA ASP A 101 3.78 -18.08 13.28
C ASP A 101 3.39 -17.12 14.41
N ASN A 102 3.24 -15.82 14.12
CA ASN A 102 3.15 -14.80 15.16
C ASN A 102 1.87 -13.95 15.13
N THR A 103 1.05 -14.01 14.07
CA THR A 103 -0.05 -13.05 13.90
C THR A 103 -1.22 -13.62 13.12
N THR A 104 -2.24 -12.80 12.85
CA THR A 104 -3.43 -13.16 12.06
C THR A 104 -3.26 -12.73 10.61
N VAL A 105 -4.12 -13.25 9.74
CA VAL A 105 -4.12 -12.91 8.31
C VAL A 105 -4.37 -11.42 8.05
N GLU A 106 -5.19 -10.77 8.86
CA GLU A 106 -5.46 -9.33 8.77
C GLU A 106 -4.21 -8.51 9.09
N ASN A 107 -3.47 -8.90 10.15
CA ASN A 107 -2.22 -8.24 10.51
C ASN A 107 -1.13 -8.47 9.47
N TRP A 108 -1.08 -9.66 8.86
CA TRP A 108 -0.19 -9.94 7.74
C TRP A 108 -0.46 -9.00 6.55
N LEU A 109 -1.73 -8.76 6.21
CA LEU A 109 -2.09 -7.80 5.16
C LEU A 109 -1.63 -6.37 5.49
N LEU A 110 -1.72 -5.96 6.76
CA LEU A 110 -1.19 -4.66 7.22
C LEU A 110 0.33 -4.59 7.08
N VAL A 111 1.06 -5.67 7.39
CA VAL A 111 2.52 -5.76 7.22
C VAL A 111 2.90 -5.64 5.75
N VAL A 112 2.27 -6.41 4.87
CA VAL A 112 2.54 -6.34 3.42
C VAL A 112 2.22 -4.95 2.86
N ALA A 113 1.11 -4.35 3.26
CA ALA A 113 0.76 -2.99 2.90
C ALA A 113 1.77 -1.96 3.41
N ALA A 114 2.36 -2.18 4.61
CA ALA A 114 3.41 -1.31 5.16
C ALA A 114 4.68 -1.34 4.31
N PHE A 115 5.13 -2.51 3.86
CA PHE A 115 6.26 -2.61 2.93
C PHE A 115 5.96 -1.92 1.60
N TYR A 116 4.77 -2.14 1.04
CA TYR A 116 4.38 -1.58 -0.24
C TYR A 116 4.27 -0.06 -0.21
N VAL A 117 3.41 0.47 0.64
CA VAL A 117 3.17 1.92 0.76
C VAL A 117 4.40 2.62 1.34
N GLY A 118 5.04 2.01 2.34
CA GLY A 118 6.21 2.55 3.01
C GLY A 118 7.42 2.67 2.09
N GLY A 119 7.67 1.69 1.23
CA GLY A 119 8.76 1.74 0.25
C GLY A 119 8.59 2.89 -0.75
N ILE A 120 7.38 3.07 -1.28
CA ILE A 120 7.05 4.18 -2.19
C ILE A 120 7.14 5.53 -1.45
N ALA A 121 6.57 5.61 -0.24
CA ALA A 121 6.61 6.82 0.57
C ALA A 121 8.04 7.23 0.92
N PHE A 122 8.88 6.27 1.28
CA PHE A 122 10.30 6.50 1.55
C PHE A 122 11.02 7.06 0.31
N ALA A 123 10.79 6.47 -0.87
CA ALA A 123 11.39 6.95 -2.12
C ALA A 123 10.93 8.38 -2.46
N CYS A 124 9.64 8.67 -2.35
CA CYS A 124 9.10 10.02 -2.55
C CYS A 124 9.73 11.03 -1.58
N TRP A 125 9.85 10.66 -0.30
CA TRP A 125 10.49 11.51 0.71
C TRP A 125 11.98 11.72 0.41
N ARG A 126 12.68 10.69 -0.01
CA ARG A 126 14.11 10.73 -0.26
C ARG A 126 14.47 11.56 -1.49
N TRP A 127 13.70 11.41 -2.57
CA TRP A 127 13.98 12.12 -3.82
C TRP A 127 13.43 13.55 -3.85
N MET A 128 12.25 13.78 -3.28
CA MET A 128 11.55 15.06 -3.32
C MET A 128 11.05 15.52 -1.95
N PRO A 129 11.93 15.72 -0.96
CA PRO A 129 11.51 16.02 0.42
C PRO A 129 10.66 17.29 0.53
N ARG A 130 10.96 18.31 -0.27
CA ARG A 130 10.19 19.58 -0.28
C ARG A 130 8.80 19.44 -0.91
N HIS A 131 8.63 18.48 -1.80
CA HIS A 131 7.41 18.23 -2.56
C HIS A 131 6.81 16.85 -2.25
N TYR A 132 7.08 16.34 -1.04
CA TYR A 132 6.67 15.00 -0.62
C TYR A 132 5.18 14.72 -0.88
N THR A 133 4.29 15.62 -0.44
CA THR A 133 2.84 15.47 -0.63
C THR A 133 2.45 15.35 -2.10
N LEU A 134 3.05 16.16 -2.97
CA LEU A 134 2.79 16.11 -4.40
C LEU A 134 3.27 14.80 -5.01
N SER A 135 4.48 14.35 -4.62
CA SER A 135 5.06 13.09 -5.11
C SER A 135 4.21 11.88 -4.72
N ILE A 136 3.75 11.83 -3.46
CA ILE A 136 2.84 10.79 -2.96
C ILE A 136 1.50 10.83 -3.71
N LEU A 137 0.92 11.99 -3.94
CA LEU A 137 -0.31 12.11 -4.72
C LEU A 137 -0.14 11.56 -6.12
N PHE A 138 0.95 11.89 -6.82
CA PHE A 138 1.24 11.33 -8.14
C PHE A 138 1.39 9.81 -8.10
N ALA A 139 2.13 9.28 -7.12
CA ALA A 139 2.30 7.84 -6.99
C ALA A 139 0.94 7.13 -6.76
N PHE A 140 0.10 7.69 -5.90
CA PHE A 140 -1.19 7.09 -5.55
C PHE A 140 -2.28 7.28 -6.62
N THR A 141 -2.12 8.23 -7.55
CA THR A 141 -3.02 8.36 -8.71
C THR A 141 -2.68 7.40 -9.84
N ALA A 142 -1.52 6.75 -9.80
CA ALA A 142 -1.16 5.77 -10.82
C ALA A 142 -2.04 4.52 -10.73
N PHE A 143 -2.62 4.09 -11.84
CA PHE A 143 -3.42 2.86 -11.90
C PHE A 143 -2.65 1.64 -11.41
N SER A 144 -1.37 1.53 -11.76
CA SER A 144 -0.49 0.44 -11.34
C SER A 144 -0.35 0.35 -9.82
N PHE A 145 -0.39 1.47 -9.11
CA PHE A 145 -0.35 1.48 -7.66
C PHE A 145 -1.51 0.66 -7.06
N TRP A 146 -2.73 0.91 -7.50
CA TRP A 146 -3.91 0.21 -7.00
C TRP A 146 -3.97 -1.23 -7.49
N SER A 147 -3.54 -1.50 -8.72
CA SER A 147 -3.46 -2.85 -9.26
C SER A 147 -2.51 -3.73 -8.43
N TYR A 148 -1.29 -3.26 -8.18
CA TYR A 148 -0.31 -4.00 -7.37
C TYR A 148 -0.65 -4.08 -5.88
N SER A 149 -1.39 -3.12 -5.35
CA SER A 149 -1.84 -3.20 -3.96
C SER A 149 -2.88 -4.30 -3.72
N ASN A 150 -3.66 -4.68 -4.75
CA ASN A 150 -4.82 -5.56 -4.62
C ASN A 150 -4.64 -6.92 -5.33
N ASN A 151 -4.12 -6.91 -6.57
CA ASN A 151 -3.99 -8.09 -7.43
C ASN A 151 -2.54 -8.40 -7.83
N GLY A 152 -1.57 -7.88 -7.19
CA GLY A 152 -0.16 -8.17 -7.45
C GLY A 152 0.65 -7.90 -6.20
N ILE A 153 0.11 -8.30 -5.05
CA ILE A 153 0.62 -7.88 -3.74
C ILE A 153 2.10 -8.22 -3.53
N ARG A 154 2.52 -9.39 -3.99
CA ARG A 154 3.90 -9.86 -3.95
C ARG A 154 4.81 -9.01 -4.85
N GLN A 155 4.39 -8.80 -6.10
CA GLN A 155 5.12 -7.96 -7.06
C GLN A 155 5.14 -6.51 -6.63
N GLY A 156 4.04 -6.00 -6.05
CA GLY A 156 3.95 -4.67 -5.49
C GLY A 156 4.97 -4.46 -4.38
N MET A 157 5.04 -5.38 -3.43
CA MET A 157 6.02 -5.33 -2.34
C MET A 157 7.46 -5.36 -2.88
N ALA A 158 7.78 -6.28 -3.80
CA ALA A 158 9.10 -6.36 -4.40
C ALA A 158 9.47 -5.08 -5.14
N SER A 159 8.59 -4.55 -5.97
CA SER A 159 8.80 -3.30 -6.71
C SER A 159 9.02 -2.10 -5.78
N SER A 160 8.25 -2.00 -4.70
CA SER A 160 8.40 -0.91 -3.73
C SER A 160 9.74 -0.96 -3.00
N LEU A 161 10.22 -2.15 -2.66
CA LEU A 161 11.54 -2.35 -2.04
C LEU A 161 12.67 -2.01 -3.00
N VAL A 162 12.55 -2.37 -4.28
CA VAL A 162 13.53 -1.97 -5.32
C VAL A 162 13.57 -0.44 -5.46
N ILE A 163 12.41 0.22 -5.52
CA ILE A 163 12.33 1.68 -5.60
C ILE A 163 12.94 2.33 -4.35
N ALA A 164 12.67 1.80 -3.17
CA ALA A 164 13.28 2.26 -1.93
C ALA A 164 14.80 2.07 -1.92
N GLY A 165 15.29 0.91 -2.37
CA GLY A 165 16.72 0.64 -2.53
C GLY A 165 17.39 1.62 -3.49
N LEU A 166 16.78 1.88 -4.64
CA LEU A 166 17.25 2.90 -5.59
C LEU A 166 17.32 4.28 -4.95
N ALA A 167 16.33 4.64 -4.13
CA ALA A 167 16.32 5.91 -3.41
C ALA A 167 17.45 6.02 -2.37
N CYS A 168 17.95 4.90 -1.84
CA CYS A 168 19.11 4.91 -0.95
C CYS A 168 20.43 5.22 -1.69
N VAL A 169 20.59 4.69 -2.92
CA VAL A 169 21.85 4.83 -3.68
C VAL A 169 21.89 6.08 -4.57
N THR A 170 20.75 6.66 -4.89
CA THR A 170 20.67 7.88 -5.70
C THR A 170 20.73 9.12 -4.80
N PRO A 171 21.49 10.15 -5.18
CA PRO A 171 21.52 11.40 -4.43
C PRO A 171 20.14 12.08 -4.44
N ALA A 172 19.76 12.70 -3.32
CA ALA A 172 18.59 13.56 -3.29
C ALA A 172 18.75 14.70 -4.32
N VAL A 173 17.68 15.04 -5.03
CA VAL A 173 17.69 16.19 -5.93
C VAL A 173 17.94 17.45 -5.09
N ARG A 174 19.17 17.95 -5.11
CA ARG A 174 19.51 19.23 -4.49
C ARG A 174 19.04 20.33 -5.45
N HIS A 175 17.90 20.93 -5.15
CA HIS A 175 17.56 22.21 -5.75
C HIS A 175 18.35 23.29 -5.00
N ASN A 176 19.36 23.84 -5.68
CA ASN A 176 20.00 25.10 -5.28
C ASN A 176 18.99 26.24 -5.43
#